data_7fb104afdbf87d8102e841fee8fd3b45
#
_entry.id   7fb104afdbf87d8102e841fee8fd3b45
#
_cell.length_a   1.000
_cell.length_b   1.000
_cell.length_c   1.000
_cell.angle_alpha   90.00
_cell.angle_beta   90.00
_cell.angle_gamma   90.00
#
_symmetry.space_group_name_H-M   'P 1'
#
loop_
_entity.id
_entity.type
_entity.pdbx_description
1 polymer ?
#
loop_
_entity_poly.entity_id
_entity_poly.type
_entity_poly.pdbx_seq_one_letter_code
_entity_poly.pdbx_strand_id
1 'polypeptide(L)'
;MTKPVTSVAVMMLKDQGLVNPDDEVGQYLPELKGAEVIVEFDESNSSYTTRPAAREITLRHLLNHTAGFGYDFSNYTLSKLSNRLPAIPPLLHDPGTRWTYGMSTRVLGRVIEKVTNQSLDVFFESSIFEPLGMSDTGFHLRPEDRPRLASRFRRINRELRGEPNPESYEPNVRGDAGLLSTASDYSCFLRMLLGMGEFNGDRILTERSVRDMTKNQIGDLVVEMQPGAIPDRSNAFPYGAGKDKFGLGFQLKEGVEKVGRSPGSYSWAGINNTHFWADPDKGIAAVLLTQVLPFYDDRCIDLLLDFERCIYRNLE
;
A
#
# COMPACT_ATOMS: atom_id res chain seq x y z
N MET A 1 3.18 4.79 1.35
CA MET A 1 2.19 4.78 2.46
C MET A 1 0.80 5.32 2.04
N THR A 2 0.57 5.66 0.76
CA THR A 2 -0.75 6.06 0.22
C THR A 2 -1.81 4.94 0.28
N LYS A 3 -1.40 3.69 0.02
CA LYS A 3 -2.33 2.54 -0.07
C LYS A 3 -3.24 2.33 1.14
N PRO A 4 -2.78 2.42 2.39
CA PRO A 4 -3.65 2.33 3.56
C PRO A 4 -4.73 3.41 3.61
N VAL A 5 -4.39 4.63 3.20
CA VAL A 5 -5.37 5.73 3.12
C VAL A 5 -6.46 5.41 2.10
N THR A 6 -6.08 4.91 0.92
CA THR A 6 -7.03 4.45 -0.10
C THR A 6 -7.91 3.31 0.41
N SER A 7 -7.35 2.36 1.18
CA SER A 7 -8.12 1.25 1.75
C SER A 7 -9.12 1.77 2.80
N VAL A 8 -8.72 2.72 3.64
CA VAL A 8 -9.64 3.39 4.58
C VAL A 8 -10.78 4.09 3.82
N ALA A 9 -10.47 4.82 2.74
CA ALA A 9 -11.47 5.48 1.91
C ALA A 9 -12.52 4.50 1.34
N VAL A 10 -12.08 3.33 0.83
CA VAL A 10 -13.01 2.29 0.36
C VAL A 10 -13.88 1.77 1.51
N MET A 11 -13.30 1.59 2.69
CA MET A 11 -14.06 1.13 3.86
C MET A 11 -15.03 2.18 4.41
N MET A 12 -14.74 3.48 4.23
CA MET A 12 -15.71 4.55 4.49
C MET A 12 -16.91 4.45 3.56
N LEU A 13 -16.68 4.24 2.27
CA LEU A 13 -17.76 4.04 1.29
C LEU A 13 -18.58 2.78 1.60
N LYS A 14 -17.91 1.71 2.08
CA LYS A 14 -18.59 0.49 2.58
C LYS A 14 -19.47 0.80 3.80
N ASP A 15 -18.99 1.61 4.76
CA ASP A 15 -19.77 1.99 5.94
C ASP A 15 -20.99 2.87 5.59
N GLN A 16 -20.90 3.61 4.50
CA GLN A 16 -22.01 4.39 3.90
C GLN A 16 -22.96 3.52 3.06
N GLY A 17 -22.65 2.24 2.83
CA GLY A 17 -23.46 1.34 1.99
C GLY A 17 -23.35 1.59 0.49
N LEU A 18 -22.34 2.35 0.05
CA LEU A 18 -22.12 2.71 -1.35
C LEU A 18 -21.35 1.63 -2.13
N VAL A 19 -20.56 0.81 -1.43
CA VAL A 19 -19.85 -0.33 -2.00
C VAL A 19 -19.85 -1.51 -1.02
N ASN A 20 -19.66 -2.73 -1.55
CA ASN A 20 -19.37 -3.91 -0.74
C ASN A 20 -18.00 -4.48 -1.14
N PRO A 21 -17.14 -4.90 -0.22
CA PRO A 21 -15.89 -5.57 -0.56
C PRO A 21 -16.04 -6.77 -1.51
N ASP A 22 -17.17 -7.42 -1.52
CA ASP A 22 -17.45 -8.57 -2.38
C ASP A 22 -18.08 -8.19 -3.73
N ASP A 23 -18.30 -6.91 -4.01
CA ASP A 23 -18.73 -6.44 -5.32
C ASP A 23 -17.66 -6.68 -6.37
N GLU A 24 -18.09 -7.10 -7.56
CA GLU A 24 -17.23 -7.22 -8.73
C GLU A 24 -16.79 -5.83 -9.21
N VAL A 25 -15.49 -5.64 -9.40
CA VAL A 25 -14.92 -4.34 -9.81
C VAL A 25 -15.48 -3.87 -11.15
N GLY A 26 -15.88 -4.80 -12.04
CA GLY A 26 -16.49 -4.52 -13.32
C GLY A 26 -17.84 -3.77 -13.25
N GLN A 27 -18.50 -3.73 -12.08
CA GLN A 27 -19.70 -2.92 -11.85
C GLN A 27 -19.38 -1.43 -11.84
N TYR A 28 -18.20 -1.06 -11.36
CA TYR A 28 -17.73 0.32 -11.26
C TYR A 28 -16.85 0.72 -12.45
N LEU A 29 -16.01 -0.21 -12.92
CA LEU A 29 -15.02 -0.04 -13.98
C LEU A 29 -15.24 -1.14 -15.05
N PRO A 30 -16.13 -0.92 -16.01
CA PRO A 30 -16.52 -1.96 -17.01
C PRO A 30 -15.35 -2.54 -17.80
N GLU A 31 -14.27 -1.79 -17.98
CA GLU A 31 -13.06 -2.24 -18.66
C GLU A 31 -12.26 -3.31 -17.89
N LEU A 32 -12.62 -3.59 -16.64
CA LEU A 32 -12.04 -4.67 -15.82
C LEU A 32 -12.91 -5.93 -15.78
N LYS A 33 -14.06 -5.91 -16.47
CA LYS A 33 -14.90 -7.09 -16.61
C LYS A 33 -14.24 -8.09 -17.56
N GLY A 34 -14.23 -9.36 -17.15
CA GLY A 34 -13.61 -10.42 -17.94
C GLY A 34 -12.09 -10.26 -18.07
N ALA A 35 -11.42 -9.89 -16.97
CA ALA A 35 -9.97 -9.74 -16.94
C ALA A 35 -9.25 -11.01 -17.42
N GLU A 36 -8.09 -10.84 -18.03
CA GLU A 36 -7.28 -11.93 -18.56
C GLU A 36 -6.07 -12.22 -17.68
N VAL A 37 -5.64 -13.49 -17.66
CA VAL A 37 -4.48 -13.99 -16.92
C VAL A 37 -3.39 -14.39 -17.90
N ILE A 38 -2.14 -13.98 -17.66
CA ILE A 38 -0.97 -14.44 -18.42
C ILE A 38 -0.77 -15.94 -18.16
N VAL A 39 -0.69 -16.73 -19.24
CA VAL A 39 -0.46 -18.18 -19.20
C VAL A 39 0.99 -18.49 -19.54
N GLU A 40 1.48 -17.90 -20.63
CA GLU A 40 2.82 -18.14 -21.13
C GLU A 40 3.53 -16.80 -21.40
N PHE A 41 4.80 -16.76 -21.16
CA PHE A 41 5.67 -15.64 -21.47
C PHE A 41 6.92 -16.15 -22.21
N ASP A 42 7.14 -15.63 -23.42
CA ASP A 42 8.33 -15.88 -24.21
C ASP A 42 9.32 -14.71 -24.07
N GLU A 43 10.39 -14.94 -23.30
CA GLU A 43 11.41 -13.92 -23.06
C GLU A 43 12.17 -13.54 -24.34
N SER A 44 12.30 -14.44 -25.31
CA SER A 44 13.10 -14.24 -26.54
C SER A 44 12.56 -13.11 -27.42
N ASN A 45 11.23 -12.94 -27.45
CA ASN A 45 10.54 -11.93 -28.24
C ASN A 45 9.63 -11.00 -27.42
N SER A 46 9.62 -11.19 -26.08
CA SER A 46 8.76 -10.46 -25.14
C SER A 46 7.27 -10.54 -25.54
N SER A 47 6.81 -11.71 -25.98
CA SER A 47 5.39 -11.97 -26.22
C SER A 47 4.77 -12.74 -25.04
N TYR A 48 3.46 -12.67 -24.93
CA TYR A 48 2.72 -13.44 -23.94
C TYR A 48 1.37 -13.88 -24.50
N THR A 49 0.85 -14.96 -23.94
CA THR A 49 -0.52 -15.43 -24.20
C THR A 49 -1.36 -15.26 -22.95
N THR A 50 -2.65 -15.09 -23.14
CA THR A 50 -3.60 -14.92 -22.03
C THR A 50 -4.76 -15.90 -22.15
N ARG A 51 -5.46 -16.09 -21.06
CA ARG A 51 -6.78 -16.70 -21.00
C ARG A 51 -7.72 -15.87 -20.12
N PRO A 52 -9.02 -16.00 -20.25
CA PRO A 52 -9.95 -15.40 -19.29
C PRO A 52 -9.63 -15.86 -17.85
N ALA A 53 -9.76 -14.96 -16.89
CA ALA A 53 -9.69 -15.30 -15.49
C ALA A 53 -10.83 -16.25 -15.08
N ALA A 54 -10.57 -17.16 -14.16
CA ALA A 54 -11.56 -18.15 -13.70
C ALA A 54 -12.72 -17.51 -12.89
N ARG A 55 -12.55 -16.27 -12.44
CA ARG A 55 -13.58 -15.47 -11.75
C ARG A 55 -13.32 -13.99 -11.88
N GLU A 56 -14.36 -13.19 -11.65
CA GLU A 56 -14.23 -11.73 -11.65
C GLU A 56 -13.40 -11.22 -10.47
N ILE A 57 -12.78 -10.05 -10.68
CA ILE A 57 -12.06 -9.35 -9.61
C ILE A 57 -13.09 -8.67 -8.71
N THR A 58 -12.99 -8.86 -7.38
CA THR A 58 -13.79 -8.13 -6.41
C THR A 58 -12.97 -7.01 -5.75
N LEU A 59 -13.65 -6.06 -5.09
CA LEU A 59 -12.98 -5.03 -4.30
C LEU A 59 -12.15 -5.65 -3.15
N ARG A 60 -12.58 -6.77 -2.58
CA ARG A 60 -11.82 -7.55 -1.60
C ARG A 60 -10.48 -8.03 -2.17
N HIS A 61 -10.48 -8.59 -3.38
CA HIS A 61 -9.25 -9.02 -4.04
C HIS A 61 -8.26 -7.85 -4.26
N LEU A 62 -8.78 -6.66 -4.53
CA LEU A 62 -7.95 -5.45 -4.66
C LEU A 62 -7.40 -4.97 -3.31
N LEU A 63 -8.25 -4.94 -2.26
CA LEU A 63 -7.90 -4.50 -0.92
C LEU A 63 -6.84 -5.40 -0.25
N ASN A 64 -6.88 -6.70 -0.51
CA ASN A 64 -5.99 -7.68 0.11
C ASN A 64 -4.85 -8.17 -0.80
N HIS A 65 -4.68 -7.56 -1.98
CA HIS A 65 -3.65 -7.91 -2.97
C HIS A 65 -3.73 -9.36 -3.50
N THR A 66 -4.92 -9.94 -3.61
CA THR A 66 -5.12 -11.24 -4.27
C THR A 66 -5.77 -11.14 -5.65
N ALA A 67 -5.87 -9.95 -6.22
CA ALA A 67 -6.47 -9.73 -7.55
C ALA A 67 -5.63 -10.28 -8.71
N GLY A 68 -4.32 -10.46 -8.53
CA GLY A 68 -3.42 -10.90 -9.58
C GLY A 68 -2.66 -9.75 -10.28
N PHE A 69 -2.89 -8.51 -9.93
CA PHE A 69 -2.07 -7.39 -10.42
C PHE A 69 -0.69 -7.38 -9.79
N GLY A 70 0.35 -7.09 -10.58
CA GLY A 70 1.71 -6.90 -10.13
C GLY A 70 2.26 -5.51 -10.42
N TYR A 71 3.56 -5.31 -10.13
CA TYR A 71 4.38 -4.19 -10.59
C TYR A 71 5.58 -4.71 -11.38
N ASP A 72 6.06 -3.91 -12.31
CA ASP A 72 7.27 -4.20 -13.11
C ASP A 72 8.51 -4.40 -12.23
N PHE A 73 8.69 -3.58 -11.20
CA PHE A 73 9.86 -3.63 -10.33
C PHE A 73 9.87 -4.84 -9.37
N SER A 74 8.75 -5.53 -9.20
CA SER A 74 8.59 -6.67 -8.29
C SER A 74 8.16 -7.96 -8.97
N ASN A 75 8.17 -8.00 -10.30
CA ASN A 75 7.84 -9.21 -11.06
C ASN A 75 8.63 -9.25 -12.38
N TYR A 76 9.38 -10.34 -12.61
CA TYR A 76 10.25 -10.46 -13.77
C TYR A 76 9.49 -10.43 -15.10
N THR A 77 8.36 -11.11 -15.22
CA THR A 77 7.55 -11.10 -16.44
C THR A 77 7.10 -9.67 -16.76
N LEU A 78 6.54 -8.96 -15.78
CA LEU A 78 6.10 -7.58 -15.97
C LEU A 78 7.27 -6.62 -16.26
N SER A 79 8.45 -6.86 -15.68
CA SER A 79 9.63 -6.03 -15.94
C SER A 79 10.09 -6.12 -17.40
N LYS A 80 9.97 -7.30 -18.01
CA LYS A 80 10.30 -7.53 -19.42
C LYS A 80 9.22 -7.00 -20.36
N LEU A 81 7.99 -6.95 -19.91
CA LEU A 81 6.82 -6.49 -20.69
C LEU A 81 6.50 -5.00 -20.49
N SER A 82 7.17 -4.27 -19.63
CA SER A 82 6.77 -2.94 -19.15
C SER A 82 6.40 -1.93 -20.25
N ASN A 83 7.07 -1.96 -21.39
CA ASN A 83 6.81 -1.07 -22.53
C ASN A 83 5.75 -1.62 -23.53
N ARG A 84 5.20 -2.80 -23.29
CA ARG A 84 4.24 -3.48 -24.17
C ARG A 84 2.90 -3.76 -23.50
N LEU A 85 2.81 -3.54 -22.20
CA LEU A 85 1.59 -3.77 -21.43
C LEU A 85 0.58 -2.65 -21.69
N PRO A 86 -0.71 -2.98 -21.80
CA PRO A 86 -1.77 -1.98 -21.78
C PRO A 86 -1.82 -1.24 -20.45
N ALA A 87 -2.56 -0.12 -20.39
CA ALA A 87 -2.74 0.66 -19.17
C ALA A 87 -3.29 -0.17 -17.99
N ILE A 88 -4.11 -1.17 -18.30
CA ILE A 88 -4.55 -2.22 -17.37
C ILE A 88 -3.87 -3.51 -17.83
N PRO A 89 -2.81 -3.96 -17.17
CA PRO A 89 -2.11 -5.18 -17.56
C PRO A 89 -2.93 -6.43 -17.25
N PRO A 90 -2.72 -7.53 -17.98
CA PRO A 90 -3.26 -8.83 -17.59
C PRO A 90 -2.79 -9.23 -16.19
N LEU A 91 -3.56 -10.09 -15.56
CA LEU A 91 -3.28 -10.63 -14.23
C LEU A 91 -2.15 -11.67 -14.31
N LEU A 92 -1.42 -11.84 -13.21
CA LEU A 92 -0.38 -12.85 -13.06
C LEU A 92 -0.94 -14.21 -12.61
N HIS A 93 -2.15 -14.22 -12.06
CA HIS A 93 -2.86 -15.42 -11.58
C HIS A 93 -4.35 -15.10 -11.44
N ASP A 94 -5.16 -16.12 -11.28
CA ASP A 94 -6.58 -15.95 -11.02
C ASP A 94 -6.86 -15.21 -9.71
N PRO A 95 -7.86 -14.32 -9.66
CA PRO A 95 -8.23 -13.62 -8.43
C PRO A 95 -8.50 -14.57 -7.28
N GLY A 96 -7.93 -14.28 -6.10
CA GLY A 96 -8.09 -15.05 -4.87
C GLY A 96 -7.20 -16.28 -4.75
N THR A 97 -6.31 -16.59 -5.71
CA THR A 97 -5.49 -17.81 -5.68
C THR A 97 -4.08 -17.62 -5.12
N ARG A 98 -3.58 -16.39 -5.14
CA ARG A 98 -2.25 -16.02 -4.62
C ARG A 98 -2.27 -14.60 -4.08
N TRP A 99 -1.33 -14.30 -3.21
CA TRP A 99 -1.03 -12.94 -2.81
C TRP A 99 0.09 -12.36 -3.71
N THR A 100 -0.19 -11.26 -4.39
CA THR A 100 0.79 -10.56 -5.24
C THR A 100 0.66 -9.06 -5.07
N TYR A 101 1.74 -8.42 -4.60
CA TYR A 101 1.76 -6.97 -4.45
C TYR A 101 1.78 -6.26 -5.80
N GLY A 102 0.84 -5.35 -6.00
CA GLY A 102 0.71 -4.67 -7.28
C GLY A 102 -0.15 -3.42 -7.24
N MET A 103 -0.64 -3.05 -8.43
CA MET A 103 -1.38 -1.81 -8.67
C MET A 103 -2.85 -1.85 -8.19
N SER A 104 -3.25 -2.85 -7.42
CA SER A 104 -4.65 -3.04 -6.96
C SER A 104 -5.26 -1.78 -6.34
N THR A 105 -4.51 -1.06 -5.51
CA THR A 105 -5.01 0.18 -4.89
C THR A 105 -5.08 1.37 -5.85
N ARG A 106 -4.40 1.34 -7.00
CA ARG A 106 -4.62 2.30 -8.09
C ARG A 106 -6.01 2.11 -8.66
N VAL A 107 -6.42 0.86 -8.86
CA VAL A 107 -7.78 0.53 -9.31
C VAL A 107 -8.81 0.96 -8.27
N LEU A 108 -8.56 0.73 -6.97
CA LEU A 108 -9.43 1.20 -5.89
C LEU A 108 -9.59 2.73 -5.89
N GLY A 109 -8.52 3.49 -6.16
CA GLY A 109 -8.63 4.95 -6.31
C GLY A 109 -9.63 5.35 -7.38
N ARG A 110 -9.61 4.69 -8.54
CA ARG A 110 -10.58 4.92 -9.61
C ARG A 110 -12.02 4.52 -9.22
N VAL A 111 -12.17 3.45 -8.43
CA VAL A 111 -13.48 3.06 -7.89
C VAL A 111 -14.02 4.17 -6.96
N ILE A 112 -13.18 4.72 -6.08
CA ILE A 112 -13.55 5.83 -5.20
C ILE A 112 -14.05 7.02 -6.04
N GLU A 113 -13.26 7.46 -7.03
CA GLU A 113 -13.66 8.59 -7.91
C GLU A 113 -14.98 8.31 -8.64
N LYS A 114 -15.18 7.08 -9.10
CA LYS A 114 -16.41 6.68 -9.81
C LYS A 114 -17.62 6.70 -8.90
N VAL A 115 -17.48 6.21 -7.67
CA VAL A 115 -18.59 6.12 -6.70
C VAL A 115 -18.96 7.49 -6.12
N THR A 116 -17.94 8.30 -5.83
CA THR A 116 -18.14 9.61 -5.20
C THR A 116 -18.40 10.75 -6.18
N ASN A 117 -18.06 10.54 -7.46
CA ASN A 117 -18.00 11.58 -8.48
C ASN A 117 -17.12 12.78 -8.08
N GLN A 118 -16.07 12.52 -7.30
CA GLN A 118 -15.06 13.48 -6.88
C GLN A 118 -13.67 12.98 -7.30
N SER A 119 -12.72 13.88 -7.49
CA SER A 119 -11.32 13.48 -7.63
C SER A 119 -10.78 12.94 -6.31
N LEU A 120 -9.79 12.05 -6.39
CA LEU A 120 -9.29 11.32 -5.23
C LEU A 120 -8.64 12.24 -4.19
N ASP A 121 -7.95 13.28 -4.63
CA ASP A 121 -7.36 14.31 -3.75
C ASP A 121 -8.42 15.08 -2.96
N VAL A 122 -9.47 15.53 -3.62
CA VAL A 122 -10.59 16.23 -2.97
C VAL A 122 -11.29 15.31 -1.95
N PHE A 123 -11.54 14.06 -2.32
CA PHE A 123 -12.18 13.11 -1.41
C PHE A 123 -11.31 12.82 -0.19
N PHE A 124 -10.01 12.60 -0.36
CA PHE A 124 -9.11 12.35 0.77
C PHE A 124 -8.99 13.57 1.68
N GLU A 125 -8.85 14.77 1.11
CA GLU A 125 -8.76 16.01 1.87
C GLU A 125 -9.99 16.17 2.79
N SER A 126 -11.19 16.25 2.20
CA SER A 126 -12.41 16.55 2.96
C SER A 126 -12.86 15.43 3.90
N SER A 127 -12.60 14.14 3.53
CA SER A 127 -13.16 13.02 4.27
C SER A 127 -12.20 12.38 5.25
N ILE A 128 -10.88 12.59 5.09
CA ILE A 128 -9.85 11.94 5.93
C ILE A 128 -8.90 12.97 6.54
N PHE A 129 -8.28 13.84 5.72
CA PHE A 129 -7.18 14.68 6.22
C PHE A 129 -7.69 15.83 7.08
N GLU A 130 -8.70 16.58 6.64
CA GLU A 130 -9.29 17.65 7.43
C GLU A 130 -9.82 17.16 8.78
N PRO A 131 -10.68 16.10 8.85
CA PRO A 131 -11.20 15.61 10.13
C PRO A 131 -10.08 15.10 11.07
N LEU A 132 -8.99 14.55 10.54
CA LEU A 132 -7.87 14.07 11.35
C LEU A 132 -6.84 15.16 11.66
N GLY A 133 -7.00 16.38 11.17
CA GLY A 133 -6.04 17.48 11.33
C GLY A 133 -4.70 17.24 10.63
N MET A 134 -4.69 16.47 9.54
CA MET A 134 -3.49 16.11 8.76
C MET A 134 -3.15 17.20 7.73
N SER A 135 -2.89 18.41 8.18
CA SER A 135 -2.76 19.63 7.35
C SER A 135 -1.54 19.64 6.41
N ASP A 136 -0.56 18.78 6.64
CA ASP A 136 0.65 18.62 5.82
C ASP A 136 0.58 17.36 4.92
N THR A 137 -0.60 16.76 4.79
CA THR A 137 -0.80 15.55 3.98
C THR A 137 -1.66 15.86 2.76
N GLY A 138 -1.19 15.46 1.57
CA GLY A 138 -1.92 15.66 0.33
C GLY A 138 -1.11 15.25 -0.89
N PHE A 139 -1.70 15.39 -2.08
CA PHE A 139 -1.02 15.13 -3.34
C PHE A 139 -0.31 16.37 -3.90
N HIS A 140 -0.66 17.54 -3.43
CA HIS A 140 -0.16 18.83 -3.92
C HIS A 140 0.87 19.38 -2.93
N LEU A 141 2.02 19.81 -3.46
CA LEU A 141 3.03 20.51 -2.68
C LEU A 141 2.74 22.01 -2.73
N ARG A 142 2.38 22.60 -1.59
CA ARG A 142 2.21 24.05 -1.50
C ARG A 142 3.57 24.74 -1.66
N PRO A 143 3.63 25.90 -2.32
CA PRO A 143 4.89 26.62 -2.52
C PRO A 143 5.67 26.88 -1.23
N GLU A 144 4.97 27.22 -0.13
CA GLU A 144 5.54 27.49 1.19
C GLU A 144 6.13 26.24 1.86
N ASP A 145 5.66 25.03 1.51
CA ASP A 145 6.18 23.78 2.07
C ASP A 145 7.36 23.21 1.31
N ARG A 146 7.70 23.79 0.15
CA ARG A 146 8.82 23.32 -0.65
C ARG A 146 10.14 23.23 0.12
N PRO A 147 10.53 24.18 1.00
CA PRO A 147 11.75 24.07 1.81
C PRO A 147 11.72 22.90 2.80
N ARG A 148 10.54 22.38 3.14
CA ARG A 148 10.35 21.24 4.05
C ARG A 148 10.40 19.89 3.33
N LEU A 149 10.37 19.87 1.99
CA LEU A 149 10.40 18.64 1.21
C LEU A 149 11.74 17.94 1.40
N ALA A 150 11.71 16.74 2.00
CA ALA A 150 12.92 15.97 2.25
C ALA A 150 13.60 15.58 0.92
N SER A 151 14.92 15.75 0.85
CA SER A 151 15.72 15.32 -0.28
C SER A 151 15.73 13.81 -0.41
N ARG A 152 15.67 13.32 -1.63
CA ARG A 152 15.76 11.88 -1.92
C ARG A 152 17.22 11.48 -2.10
N PHE A 153 17.55 10.28 -1.67
CA PHE A 153 18.85 9.68 -1.83
C PHE A 153 18.73 8.33 -2.53
N ARG A 154 19.76 7.93 -3.23
CA ARG A 154 19.90 6.59 -3.79
C ARG A 154 21.18 5.94 -3.29
N ARG A 155 21.09 4.69 -2.87
CA ARG A 155 22.28 3.91 -2.53
C ARG A 155 22.87 3.27 -3.78
N ILE A 156 24.11 3.65 -4.08
CA ILE A 156 24.91 3.11 -5.20
C ILE A 156 26.25 2.67 -4.62
N ASN A 157 26.63 1.41 -4.80
CA ASN A 157 27.89 0.86 -4.31
C ASN A 157 28.14 1.15 -2.81
N ARG A 158 27.10 1.00 -1.97
CA ARG A 158 27.07 1.26 -0.51
C ARG A 158 27.11 2.74 -0.11
N GLU A 159 27.24 3.68 -1.03
CA GLU A 159 27.21 5.12 -0.77
C GLU A 159 25.82 5.70 -0.99
N LEU A 160 25.42 6.66 -0.17
CA LEU A 160 24.22 7.46 -0.39
C LEU A 160 24.55 8.63 -1.30
N ARG A 161 23.87 8.72 -2.43
CA ARG A 161 23.97 9.85 -3.36
C ARG A 161 22.64 10.61 -3.35
N GLY A 162 22.72 11.92 -3.11
CA GLY A 162 21.56 12.80 -3.15
C GLY A 162 20.99 12.91 -4.56
N GLU A 163 19.69 12.82 -4.67
CA GLU A 163 18.93 13.18 -5.87
C GLU A 163 18.21 14.50 -5.57
N PRO A 164 18.47 15.59 -6.33
CA PRO A 164 17.82 16.86 -6.07
C PRO A 164 16.29 16.72 -6.23
N ASN A 165 15.57 17.43 -5.39
CA ASN A 165 14.12 17.55 -5.59
C ASN A 165 13.87 18.28 -6.92
N PRO A 166 12.84 17.91 -7.70
CA PRO A 166 12.53 18.55 -8.97
C PRO A 166 12.21 20.04 -8.76
N GLU A 167 12.53 20.89 -9.75
CA GLU A 167 12.23 22.31 -9.68
C GLU A 167 10.73 22.60 -9.61
N SER A 168 9.92 21.82 -10.35
CA SER A 168 8.46 21.78 -10.24
C SER A 168 8.00 20.44 -9.66
N TYR A 169 6.96 20.45 -8.86
CA TYR A 169 6.31 19.24 -8.35
C TYR A 169 4.95 19.10 -9.03
N GLU A 170 4.86 18.10 -9.91
CA GLU A 170 3.60 17.74 -10.54
C GLU A 170 2.88 16.68 -9.67
N PRO A 171 1.64 16.96 -9.26
CA PRO A 171 0.88 16.04 -8.44
C PRO A 171 0.65 14.71 -9.18
N ASN A 172 0.84 13.62 -8.46
CA ASN A 172 0.58 12.28 -8.98
C ASN A 172 -0.58 11.66 -8.21
N VAL A 173 -1.81 12.11 -8.53
CA VAL A 173 -3.03 11.70 -7.84
C VAL A 173 -3.38 10.26 -8.21
N ARG A 174 -3.04 9.32 -7.33
CA ARG A 174 -3.31 7.90 -7.52
C ARG A 174 -3.54 7.19 -6.19
N GLY A 175 -4.41 6.21 -6.17
CA GLY A 175 -4.69 5.43 -4.96
C GLY A 175 -3.52 4.56 -4.48
N ASP A 176 -2.49 4.32 -5.30
CA ASP A 176 -1.35 3.47 -4.96
C ASP A 176 -0.08 4.24 -4.55
N ALA A 177 -0.01 5.55 -4.82
CA ALA A 177 1.16 6.38 -4.54
C ALA A 177 0.84 7.86 -4.68
N GLY A 178 1.77 8.73 -4.30
CA GLY A 178 1.75 10.16 -4.60
C GLY A 178 1.52 11.06 -3.41
N LEU A 179 0.98 10.58 -2.29
CA LEU A 179 0.82 11.41 -1.10
C LEU A 179 2.17 11.87 -0.54
N LEU A 180 2.24 13.15 -0.26
CA LEU A 180 3.20 13.78 0.64
C LEU A 180 2.60 13.78 2.05
N SER A 181 3.43 13.67 3.08
CA SER A 181 2.97 13.69 4.48
C SER A 181 4.14 13.95 5.42
N THR A 182 3.82 14.10 6.70
CA THR A 182 4.77 14.17 7.81
C THR A 182 4.57 12.98 8.77
N ALA A 183 5.55 12.74 9.65
CA ALA A 183 5.40 11.74 10.70
C ALA A 183 4.28 12.10 11.68
N SER A 184 4.08 13.39 11.95
CA SER A 184 2.99 13.89 12.80
C SER A 184 1.63 13.53 12.23
N ASP A 185 1.37 13.91 10.98
CA ASP A 185 0.09 13.67 10.32
C ASP A 185 -0.20 12.17 10.18
N TYR A 186 0.80 11.40 9.72
CA TYR A 186 0.59 9.97 9.56
C TYR A 186 0.36 9.27 10.92
N SER A 187 0.89 9.83 12.01
CA SER A 187 0.59 9.35 13.36
C SER A 187 -0.87 9.61 13.76
N CYS A 188 -1.49 10.72 13.31
CA CYS A 188 -2.94 10.95 13.51
C CYS A 188 -3.77 9.87 12.81
N PHE A 189 -3.42 9.52 11.58
CA PHE A 189 -4.05 8.42 10.83
C PHE A 189 -3.92 7.07 11.55
N LEU A 190 -2.75 6.74 12.10
CA LEU A 190 -2.55 5.49 12.84
C LEU A 190 -3.27 5.49 14.19
N ARG A 191 -3.34 6.64 14.88
CA ARG A 191 -4.10 6.78 16.13
C ARG A 191 -5.59 6.62 15.90
N MET A 192 -6.13 7.10 14.78
CA MET A 192 -7.51 6.85 14.37
C MET A 192 -7.77 5.34 14.23
N LEU A 193 -6.87 4.59 13.61
CA LEU A 193 -7.00 3.14 13.49
C LEU A 193 -6.90 2.42 14.84
N LEU A 194 -5.95 2.80 15.72
CA LEU A 194 -5.85 2.28 17.09
C LEU A 194 -7.08 2.65 17.94
N GLY A 195 -7.65 3.84 17.72
CA GLY A 195 -8.91 4.30 18.32
C GLY A 195 -10.15 3.67 17.69
N MET A 196 -10.00 2.55 16.96
CA MET A 196 -11.11 1.83 16.35
C MET A 196 -11.99 2.71 15.45
N GLY A 197 -11.33 3.54 14.66
CA GLY A 197 -11.96 4.40 13.65
C GLY A 197 -12.26 5.81 14.12
N GLU A 198 -11.86 6.19 15.32
CA GLU A 198 -12.12 7.52 15.91
C GLU A 198 -10.82 8.18 16.36
N PHE A 199 -10.73 9.49 16.18
CA PHE A 199 -9.63 10.31 16.67
C PHE A 199 -10.11 11.73 16.98
N ASN A 200 -9.82 12.23 18.20
CA ASN A 200 -10.18 13.57 18.69
C ASN A 200 -11.69 13.89 18.61
N GLY A 201 -12.56 12.89 18.64
CA GLY A 201 -14.02 13.04 18.53
C GLY A 201 -14.56 12.87 17.10
N ASP A 202 -13.70 12.83 16.09
CA ASP A 202 -14.09 12.58 14.71
C ASP A 202 -14.04 11.08 14.38
N ARG A 203 -15.16 10.54 13.89
CA ARG A 203 -15.27 9.15 13.47
C ARG A 203 -15.14 9.02 11.96
N ILE A 204 -14.06 8.37 11.54
CA ILE A 204 -13.75 8.10 10.13
C ILE A 204 -14.29 6.73 9.69
N LEU A 205 -14.19 5.73 10.55
CA LEU A 205 -14.65 4.37 10.27
C LEU A 205 -15.50 3.82 11.43
N THR A 206 -16.38 2.88 11.13
CA THR A 206 -16.97 2.05 12.19
C THR A 206 -15.91 1.12 12.78
N GLU A 207 -16.06 0.75 14.07
CA GLU A 207 -15.20 -0.26 14.71
C GLU A 207 -15.17 -1.57 13.91
N ARG A 208 -16.33 -1.97 13.36
CA ARG A 208 -16.45 -3.16 12.52
C ARG A 208 -15.52 -3.07 11.31
N SER A 209 -15.47 -1.95 10.64
CA SER A 209 -14.60 -1.76 9.47
C SER A 209 -13.12 -1.81 9.85
N VAL A 210 -12.70 -1.22 10.97
CA VAL A 210 -11.33 -1.36 11.45
C VAL A 210 -10.99 -2.81 11.75
N ARG A 211 -11.86 -3.56 12.46
CA ARG A 211 -11.69 -4.99 12.73
C ARG A 211 -11.60 -5.81 11.44
N ASP A 212 -12.44 -5.49 10.44
CA ASP A 212 -12.41 -6.16 9.14
C ASP A 212 -11.10 -5.88 8.39
N MET A 213 -10.55 -4.67 8.49
CA MET A 213 -9.27 -4.30 7.88
C MET A 213 -8.06 -4.97 8.52
N THR A 214 -8.13 -5.20 9.82
CA THR A 214 -6.99 -5.67 10.63
C THR A 214 -7.06 -7.15 11.02
N LYS A 215 -7.92 -7.93 10.37
CA LYS A 215 -7.96 -9.39 10.48
C LYS A 215 -7.53 -10.06 9.18
N ASN A 216 -7.14 -11.34 9.26
CA ASN A 216 -6.78 -12.14 8.08
C ASN A 216 -7.91 -12.15 7.05
N GLN A 217 -7.62 -11.68 5.84
CA GLN A 217 -8.54 -11.61 4.70
C GLN A 217 -8.08 -12.45 3.49
N ILE A 218 -6.99 -13.22 3.66
CA ILE A 218 -6.41 -14.05 2.60
C ILE A 218 -6.47 -15.56 2.94
N GLY A 219 -7.16 -15.92 4.03
CA GLY A 219 -7.35 -17.32 4.43
C GLY A 219 -6.03 -18.05 4.69
N ASP A 220 -5.84 -19.19 4.02
CA ASP A 220 -4.63 -20.00 4.15
C ASP A 220 -3.43 -19.45 3.38
N LEU A 221 -3.64 -18.51 2.45
CA LEU A 221 -2.56 -17.82 1.76
C LEU A 221 -1.68 -17.05 2.76
N VAL A 222 -0.45 -16.80 2.36
CA VAL A 222 0.50 -15.97 3.10
C VAL A 222 0.98 -14.83 2.21
N VAL A 223 1.48 -13.77 2.82
CA VAL A 223 2.23 -12.74 2.11
C VAL A 223 3.45 -13.39 1.46
N GLU A 224 3.57 -13.26 0.13
CA GLU A 224 4.66 -13.87 -0.62
C GLU A 224 5.82 -12.88 -0.82
N MET A 225 7.05 -13.42 -0.83
CA MET A 225 8.23 -12.64 -1.19
C MET A 225 8.10 -12.14 -2.64
N GLN A 226 8.17 -10.84 -2.80
CA GLN A 226 8.21 -10.21 -4.11
C GLN A 226 9.68 -10.00 -4.50
N PRO A 227 10.15 -10.52 -5.62
CA PRO A 227 11.54 -10.32 -6.05
C PRO A 227 11.78 -8.86 -6.44
N GLY A 228 13.00 -8.37 -6.23
CA GLY A 228 13.44 -7.10 -6.79
C GLY A 228 13.80 -7.26 -8.27
N ALA A 229 12.81 -7.24 -9.15
CA ALA A 229 13.01 -7.45 -10.59
C ALA A 229 13.79 -6.31 -11.27
N ILE A 230 13.78 -5.12 -10.70
CA ILE A 230 14.57 -3.96 -11.11
C ILE A 230 15.38 -3.49 -9.88
N PRO A 231 16.65 -3.93 -9.74
CA PRO A 231 17.45 -3.68 -8.54
C PRO A 231 17.62 -2.20 -8.16
N ASP A 232 17.66 -1.29 -9.13
CA ASP A 232 17.74 0.15 -8.88
C ASP A 232 16.46 0.73 -8.26
N ARG A 233 15.35 -0.01 -8.30
CA ARG A 233 14.05 0.39 -7.75
C ARG A 233 13.68 -0.33 -6.47
N SER A 234 14.03 -1.63 -6.35
CA SER A 234 13.63 -2.45 -5.22
C SER A 234 14.52 -3.66 -5.02
N ASN A 235 14.86 -3.95 -3.77
CA ASN A 235 15.28 -5.28 -3.34
C ASN A 235 14.04 -6.17 -3.14
N ALA A 236 14.25 -7.43 -2.79
CA ALA A 236 13.16 -8.36 -2.46
C ALA A 236 12.45 -7.93 -1.16
N PHE A 237 11.12 -8.07 -1.12
CA PHE A 237 10.26 -7.65 -0.01
C PHE A 237 8.95 -8.47 0.06
N PRO A 238 8.14 -8.33 1.11
CA PRO A 238 8.36 -7.65 2.37
C PRO A 238 9.03 -8.55 3.42
N TYR A 239 9.47 -7.94 4.52
CA TYR A 239 9.81 -8.68 5.73
C TYR A 239 8.55 -9.38 6.27
N GLY A 240 8.68 -10.63 6.76
CA GLY A 240 7.53 -11.44 7.19
C GLY A 240 6.92 -12.32 6.08
N ALA A 241 7.40 -12.21 4.83
CA ALA A 241 6.97 -13.09 3.74
C ALA A 241 7.13 -14.58 4.10
N GLY A 242 6.17 -15.41 3.67
CA GLY A 242 6.08 -16.82 3.99
C GLY A 242 5.41 -17.15 5.33
N LYS A 243 5.06 -16.12 6.13
CA LYS A 243 4.40 -16.27 7.44
C LYS A 243 3.22 -15.35 7.60
N ASP A 244 3.43 -14.06 7.35
CA ASP A 244 2.46 -13.01 7.63
C ASP A 244 1.21 -13.14 6.77
N LYS A 245 0.12 -12.65 7.30
CA LYS A 245 -1.18 -12.55 6.64
C LYS A 245 -1.41 -11.15 6.09
N PHE A 246 -2.53 -10.95 5.41
CA PHE A 246 -2.92 -9.64 4.90
C PHE A 246 -4.40 -9.38 5.19
N GLY A 247 -4.67 -8.16 5.65
CA GLY A 247 -6.03 -7.64 5.88
C GLY A 247 -6.55 -6.88 4.67
N LEU A 248 -7.39 -5.88 4.90
CA LEU A 248 -7.83 -4.96 3.85
C LEU A 248 -6.93 -3.70 3.87
N GLY A 249 -5.75 -3.81 3.27
CA GLY A 249 -4.78 -2.73 3.13
C GLY A 249 -3.55 -2.82 4.02
N PHE A 250 -3.42 -3.84 4.86
CA PHE A 250 -2.33 -4.00 5.82
C PHE A 250 -1.77 -5.42 5.83
N GLN A 251 -0.45 -5.54 5.92
CA GLN A 251 0.21 -6.77 6.32
C GLN A 251 0.02 -6.98 7.81
N LEU A 252 -0.33 -8.21 8.19
CA LEU A 252 -0.59 -8.61 9.56
C LEU A 252 0.53 -9.51 10.05
N LYS A 253 1.16 -9.12 11.14
CA LYS A 253 2.24 -9.90 11.74
C LYS A 253 1.68 -11.21 12.32
N GLU A 254 2.28 -12.30 11.91
CA GLU A 254 2.09 -13.61 12.50
C GLU A 254 3.29 -14.00 13.38
N GLY A 255 3.02 -14.82 14.39
CA GLY A 255 4.07 -15.34 15.27
C GLY A 255 4.53 -14.35 16.34
N VAL A 256 5.17 -14.92 17.37
CA VAL A 256 5.67 -14.21 18.54
C VAL A 256 7.19 -14.07 18.42
N GLU A 257 7.71 -12.88 18.65
CA GLU A 257 9.14 -12.61 18.84
C GLU A 257 9.41 -12.24 20.29
N LYS A 258 10.62 -12.52 20.78
CA LYS A 258 10.99 -12.23 22.16
C LYS A 258 10.94 -10.73 22.48
N VAL A 259 11.34 -9.91 21.51
CA VAL A 259 11.28 -8.44 21.57
C VAL A 259 10.85 -7.93 20.20
N GLY A 260 9.69 -7.30 20.14
CA GLY A 260 9.12 -6.78 18.89
C GLY A 260 7.60 -6.69 18.96
N ARG A 261 7.01 -6.40 17.82
CA ARG A 261 5.55 -6.24 17.66
C ARG A 261 4.79 -7.50 18.05
N SER A 262 3.64 -7.32 18.69
CA SER A 262 2.72 -8.39 19.02
C SER A 262 2.13 -9.03 17.74
N PRO A 263 1.72 -10.31 17.77
CA PRO A 263 0.90 -10.89 16.71
C PRO A 263 -0.38 -10.07 16.51
N GLY A 264 -0.82 -9.93 15.26
CA GLY A 264 -1.95 -9.07 14.91
C GLY A 264 -1.60 -7.59 14.73
N SER A 265 -0.36 -7.17 15.02
CA SER A 265 0.13 -5.86 14.60
C SER A 265 0.04 -5.72 13.09
N TYR A 266 -0.34 -4.54 12.62
CA TYR A 266 -0.50 -4.27 11.21
C TYR A 266 0.44 -3.19 10.72
N SER A 267 0.94 -3.34 9.50
CA SER A 267 1.99 -2.50 8.94
C SER A 267 1.90 -2.39 7.42
N TRP A 268 2.61 -1.44 6.87
CA TRP A 268 3.00 -1.39 5.47
C TRP A 268 4.17 -0.41 5.27
N ALA A 269 4.56 -0.21 3.99
CA ALA A 269 5.71 0.59 3.62
C ALA A 269 5.45 1.47 2.39
N GLY A 270 6.39 2.35 2.08
CA GLY A 270 6.45 3.15 0.87
C GLY A 270 7.80 3.02 0.16
N ILE A 271 7.79 3.29 -1.15
CA ILE A 271 8.92 3.03 -2.08
C ILE A 271 10.25 3.68 -1.66
N ASN A 272 10.22 4.77 -0.90
CA ASN A 272 11.42 5.45 -0.40
C ASN A 272 11.84 4.96 1.00
N ASN A 273 11.54 3.72 1.37
CA ASN A 273 11.78 3.13 2.69
C ASN A 273 11.11 3.91 3.83
N THR A 274 9.89 4.36 3.59
CA THR A 274 9.01 4.83 4.65
C THR A 274 8.25 3.64 5.22
N HIS A 275 8.18 3.52 6.54
CA HIS A 275 7.56 2.39 7.22
C HIS A 275 6.66 2.87 8.35
N PHE A 276 5.63 2.10 8.63
CA PHE A 276 4.80 2.26 9.81
C PHE A 276 4.31 0.91 10.32
N TRP A 277 3.97 0.88 11.59
CA TRP A 277 3.16 -0.19 12.17
C TRP A 277 2.26 0.35 13.26
N ALA A 278 1.23 -0.40 13.56
CA ALA A 278 0.43 -0.24 14.76
C ALA A 278 0.29 -1.60 15.45
N ASP A 279 0.41 -1.57 16.76
CA ASP A 279 0.30 -2.72 17.66
C ASP A 279 -0.86 -2.47 18.64
N PRO A 280 -2.05 -3.01 18.33
CA PRO A 280 -3.23 -2.79 19.18
C PRO A 280 -3.09 -3.41 20.57
N ASP A 281 -2.32 -4.51 20.72
CA ASP A 281 -2.11 -5.18 22.00
C ASP A 281 -1.30 -4.29 22.97
N LYS A 282 -0.34 -3.54 22.45
CA LYS A 282 0.48 -2.60 23.20
C LYS A 282 -0.06 -1.17 23.18
N GLY A 283 -1.07 -0.87 22.34
CA GLY A 283 -1.59 0.47 22.17
C GLY A 283 -0.60 1.45 21.53
N ILE A 284 0.33 0.95 20.69
CA ILE A 284 1.40 1.75 20.09
C ILE A 284 1.25 1.84 18.58
N ALA A 285 1.61 3.00 18.04
CA ALA A 285 1.90 3.18 16.63
C ALA A 285 3.28 3.83 16.45
N ALA A 286 3.98 3.45 15.39
CA ALA A 286 5.26 4.03 15.04
C ALA A 286 5.36 4.33 13.55
N VAL A 287 6.07 5.40 13.23
CA VAL A 287 6.32 5.87 11.87
C VAL A 287 7.81 6.13 11.72
N LEU A 288 8.42 5.55 10.71
CA LEU A 288 9.81 5.80 10.31
C LEU A 288 9.81 6.32 8.88
N LEU A 289 10.23 7.57 8.68
CA LEU A 289 10.28 8.18 7.36
C LEU A 289 11.72 8.35 6.90
N THR A 290 12.06 7.72 5.81
CA THR A 290 13.29 7.97 5.06
C THR A 290 12.94 8.33 3.62
N GLN A 291 13.93 8.81 2.85
CA GLN A 291 13.79 9.07 1.43
C GLN A 291 14.97 8.43 0.68
N VAL A 292 15.06 7.10 0.76
CA VAL A 292 16.17 6.31 0.21
C VAL A 292 15.65 5.29 -0.80
N LEU A 293 16.35 5.16 -1.93
CA LEU A 293 16.19 4.08 -2.91
C LEU A 293 17.47 3.21 -2.93
N PRO A 294 17.36 1.93 -3.32
CA PRO A 294 16.15 1.19 -3.69
C PRO A 294 15.22 0.93 -2.50
N PHE A 295 13.98 0.57 -2.79
CA PHE A 295 13.04 0.08 -1.78
C PHE A 295 13.59 -1.18 -1.11
N TYR A 296 13.37 -1.34 0.18
CA TYR A 296 13.97 -2.39 1.01
C TYR A 296 15.51 -2.38 0.97
N ASP A 297 16.10 -1.17 0.97
CA ASP A 297 17.55 -0.98 1.19
C ASP A 297 17.95 -1.62 2.53
N ASP A 298 19.00 -2.45 2.52
CA ASP A 298 19.40 -3.25 3.69
C ASP A 298 19.64 -2.38 4.93
N ARG A 299 20.26 -1.19 4.77
CA ARG A 299 20.52 -0.28 5.90
C ARG A 299 19.27 0.38 6.43
N CYS A 300 18.29 0.63 5.55
CA CYS A 300 16.98 1.13 5.98
C CYS A 300 16.19 0.06 6.73
N ILE A 301 16.32 -1.21 6.33
CA ILE A 301 15.71 -2.32 7.05
C ILE A 301 16.41 -2.59 8.38
N ASP A 302 17.75 -2.56 8.44
CA ASP A 302 18.50 -2.62 9.71
C ASP A 302 18.01 -1.54 10.68
N LEU A 303 17.89 -0.29 10.19
CA LEU A 303 17.38 0.84 10.98
C LEU A 303 15.94 0.61 11.47
N LEU A 304 15.06 0.09 10.61
CA LEU A 304 13.68 -0.24 10.99
C LEU A 304 13.63 -1.27 12.13
N LEU A 305 14.42 -2.34 12.01
CA LEU A 305 14.45 -3.41 13.01
C LEU A 305 15.09 -2.94 14.33
N ASP A 306 16.11 -2.09 14.27
CA ASP A 306 16.72 -1.49 15.45
C ASP A 306 15.77 -0.51 16.14
N PHE A 307 15.06 0.32 15.38
CA PHE A 307 14.03 1.23 15.88
C PHE A 307 12.90 0.47 16.58
N GLU A 308 12.40 -0.61 15.96
CA GLU A 308 11.40 -1.49 16.56
C GLU A 308 11.92 -2.08 17.88
N ARG A 309 13.10 -2.70 17.89
CA ARG A 309 13.71 -3.28 19.09
C ARG A 309 13.90 -2.25 20.20
N CYS A 310 14.30 -1.03 19.86
CA CYS A 310 14.49 0.06 20.84
C CYS A 310 13.16 0.42 21.51
N ILE A 311 12.06 0.56 20.76
CA ILE A 311 10.74 0.85 21.29
C ILE A 311 10.31 -0.26 22.26
N TYR A 312 10.30 -1.51 21.82
CA TYR A 312 9.73 -2.62 22.60
C TYR A 312 10.56 -2.99 23.84
N ARG A 313 11.90 -2.79 23.83
CA ARG A 313 12.74 -2.95 25.03
C ARG A 313 12.45 -1.93 26.14
N ASN A 314 11.94 -0.77 25.80
CA ASN A 314 11.63 0.29 26.75
C ASN A 314 10.17 0.27 27.23
N LEU A 315 9.38 -0.72 26.77
CA LEU A 315 8.01 -0.94 27.21
C LEU A 315 7.88 -2.05 28.26
N GLU A 316 8.94 -2.84 28.46
CA GLU A 316 9.06 -3.84 29.52
C GLU A 316 9.53 -3.17 30.82
#